data_c32cf33279ddb9834ce2f58e8220c964
#
_entry.id   c32cf33279ddb9834ce2f58e8220c964
#
_cell.length_a   1.000
_cell.length_b   1.000
_cell.length_c   1.000
_cell.angle_alpha   90.00
_cell.angle_beta   90.00
_cell.angle_gamma   90.00
#
_symmetry.space_group_name_H-M   'P 1'
#
loop_
_entity.id
_entity.type
_entity.pdbx_description
1 polymer ?
#
loop_
_entity_poly.entity_id
_entity_poly.type
_entity_poly.pdbx_seq_one_letter_code
_entity_poly.pdbx_strand_id
1 'polypeptide(L)'
;MSDAEAARTGAWVERFNERNGRAPTALHIGNIANAAYLNARMLNEAGIDCDVLCYSYYHIMGCPEWEAAVFDADGINPERPLWSRIGPRGFQRPRWFAQGSLGTCIDYLVARRTGAGQVDELWRQLEREQEGPDRDEEYPASLGNSNCLSAEVASRIDDLVAAFRTDFPLRPDRITFAELQDSLPFSPQYFARLRQLCSLYDVVIGYSTDGILPLAVGKRPYLAYEHGTIRALPFEDSTHGRLCALTYSRADLSFITNCDTVIAAEKLQLNDYRFVPHPINEHVVAAPEPGALRQQLCRELEADFLIFHPSRQHWEPQRHPSWEKGNDIFLKGFARFVKTTHPRAAAILVDWGRTVSQSRALIDELGIAGRIAWISPRNAAGMAAYIRASDVLADQFFLGAWGSTMPRALYLGTPAMIYVNESIHRWCFPEMPPVVNTKDSDAVHAGLCQLLDENYRRKLSAAGRAWYDKYHSNEIITAGFSQAIRDVLMRTETRRLHDAARELRDARAICDNLREAQQTLTGELSQIREELRELTRQVRVAAATLDPIVPSMLRAQRMVQLLWRPSYRAARFLYRVLQRGSQPAP
;
A
#
# COMPACT_ATOMS: atom_id res chain seq x y z
N MET A 1 -15.89 -14.08 13.27
CA MET A 1 -15.91 -12.79 14.03
C MET A 1 -17.36 -12.50 14.36
N SER A 2 -17.62 -12.08 15.58
CA SER A 2 -18.97 -11.82 16.08
C SER A 2 -19.28 -10.33 15.94
N ASP A 3 -20.59 -9.96 16.07
CA ASP A 3 -21.07 -8.56 16.25
C ASP A 3 -20.19 -7.74 17.23
N ALA A 4 -19.45 -8.43 18.11
CA ALA A 4 -18.49 -7.84 19.03
C ALA A 4 -17.24 -7.22 18.36
N GLU A 5 -16.84 -7.66 17.18
CA GLU A 5 -15.64 -7.11 16.50
C GLU A 5 -15.99 -5.94 15.58
N ALA A 6 -17.16 -5.96 14.94
CA ALA A 6 -17.72 -4.79 14.26
C ALA A 6 -17.97 -3.66 15.27
N ALA A 7 -18.54 -3.98 16.43
CA ALA A 7 -18.69 -3.04 17.53
C ALA A 7 -17.35 -2.47 18.04
N ARG A 8 -16.29 -3.26 18.06
CA ARG A 8 -14.93 -2.79 18.42
C ARG A 8 -14.34 -1.84 17.36
N THR A 9 -14.64 -2.08 16.08
CA THR A 9 -14.20 -1.21 14.98
C THR A 9 -14.83 0.18 15.12
N GLY A 10 -16.13 0.29 15.27
CA GLY A 10 -16.83 1.56 15.52
C GLY A 10 -16.26 2.28 16.76
N ALA A 11 -16.13 1.57 17.88
CA ALA A 11 -15.70 2.14 19.14
C ALA A 11 -14.28 2.74 19.14
N TRP A 12 -13.33 2.26 18.32
CA TRP A 12 -12.01 2.92 18.26
C TRP A 12 -12.02 4.15 17.34
N VAL A 13 -12.79 4.12 16.25
CA VAL A 13 -12.96 5.28 15.36
C VAL A 13 -13.62 6.43 16.10
N GLU A 14 -14.67 6.14 16.90
CA GLU A 14 -15.33 7.12 17.77
C GLU A 14 -14.33 7.73 18.78
N ARG A 15 -13.58 6.90 19.51
CA ARG A 15 -12.56 7.39 20.46
C ARG A 15 -11.45 8.20 19.78
N PHE A 16 -11.06 7.81 18.57
CA PHE A 16 -10.08 8.59 17.79
C PHE A 16 -10.65 9.97 17.45
N ASN A 17 -11.91 9.99 17.02
CA ASN A 17 -12.63 11.24 16.68
C ASN A 17 -12.81 12.16 17.90
N GLU A 18 -13.24 11.61 19.02
CA GLU A 18 -13.34 12.36 20.29
C GLU A 18 -12.02 12.98 20.71
N ARG A 19 -10.92 12.24 20.56
CA ARG A 19 -9.58 12.70 20.96
C ARG A 19 -8.98 13.72 20.01
N ASN A 20 -9.20 13.57 18.70
CA ASN A 20 -8.52 14.36 17.64
C ASN A 20 -9.44 15.38 16.97
N GLY A 21 -10.75 15.40 17.28
CA GLY A 21 -11.74 16.27 16.65
C GLY A 21 -12.01 15.95 15.17
N ARG A 22 -11.58 14.78 14.69
CA ARG A 22 -11.75 14.32 13.30
C ARG A 22 -11.63 12.81 13.20
N ALA A 23 -12.15 12.26 12.11
CA ALA A 23 -11.93 10.85 11.76
C ALA A 23 -10.45 10.52 11.48
N PRO A 24 -10.02 9.29 11.69
CA PRO A 24 -8.72 8.82 11.19
C PRO A 24 -8.71 8.88 9.66
N THR A 25 -7.56 9.26 9.07
CA THR A 25 -7.41 9.46 7.63
C THR A 25 -6.44 8.46 7.02
N ALA A 26 -6.78 7.89 5.86
CA ALA A 26 -5.93 6.96 5.14
C ALA A 26 -5.81 7.33 3.66
N LEU A 27 -4.59 7.28 3.12
CA LEU A 27 -4.32 7.41 1.68
C LEU A 27 -3.97 6.04 1.11
N HIS A 28 -4.73 5.59 0.12
CA HIS A 28 -4.43 4.39 -0.65
C HIS A 28 -3.71 4.79 -1.94
N ILE A 29 -2.54 4.20 -2.23
CA ILE A 29 -1.75 4.49 -3.44
C ILE A 29 -1.68 3.26 -4.31
N GLY A 30 -2.11 3.38 -5.57
CA GLY A 30 -2.30 2.30 -6.52
C GLY A 30 -3.71 1.70 -6.43
N ASN A 31 -4.18 1.06 -7.54
CA ASN A 31 -5.51 0.43 -7.56
C ASN A 31 -5.53 -0.83 -8.43
N ILE A 32 -4.66 -1.78 -8.16
CA ILE A 32 -4.62 -3.04 -8.90
C ILE A 32 -5.93 -3.82 -8.66
N ALA A 33 -6.59 -4.20 -9.75
CA ALA A 33 -7.82 -4.99 -9.75
C ALA A 33 -8.90 -4.43 -8.78
N ASN A 34 -9.01 -3.10 -8.71
CA ASN A 34 -9.91 -2.37 -7.82
C ASN A 34 -9.75 -2.66 -6.31
N ALA A 35 -8.64 -3.23 -5.88
CA ALA A 35 -8.43 -3.57 -4.48
C ALA A 35 -8.41 -2.31 -3.59
N ALA A 36 -7.72 -1.23 -4.01
CA ALA A 36 -7.71 0.02 -3.23
C ALA A 36 -9.08 0.69 -3.19
N TYR A 37 -9.80 0.70 -4.32
CA TYR A 37 -11.17 1.23 -4.38
C TYR A 37 -12.10 0.50 -3.40
N LEU A 38 -12.11 -0.83 -3.43
CA LEU A 38 -12.99 -1.62 -2.56
C LEU A 38 -12.62 -1.45 -1.08
N ASN A 39 -11.33 -1.50 -0.75
CA ASN A 39 -10.87 -1.30 0.62
C ASN A 39 -11.20 0.11 1.14
N ALA A 40 -10.89 1.16 0.36
CA ALA A 40 -11.18 2.53 0.74
C ALA A 40 -12.69 2.77 0.91
N ARG A 41 -13.52 2.18 0.05
CA ARG A 41 -14.98 2.27 0.17
C ARG A 41 -15.47 1.68 1.48
N MET A 42 -15.09 0.45 1.81
CA MET A 42 -15.49 -0.21 3.06
C MET A 42 -15.00 0.55 4.29
N LEU A 43 -13.77 1.07 4.26
CA LEU A 43 -13.22 1.85 5.36
C LEU A 43 -13.91 3.22 5.51
N ASN A 44 -14.29 3.87 4.41
CA ASN A 44 -15.11 5.09 4.43
C ASN A 44 -16.50 4.81 5.06
N GLU A 45 -17.14 3.70 4.70
CA GLU A 45 -18.39 3.25 5.30
C GLU A 45 -18.23 2.95 6.81
N ALA A 46 -17.05 2.54 7.24
CA ALA A 46 -16.71 2.32 8.66
C ALA A 46 -16.20 3.57 9.41
N GLY A 47 -16.21 4.74 8.78
CA GLY A 47 -15.87 6.03 9.41
C GLY A 47 -14.39 6.37 9.39
N ILE A 48 -13.56 5.68 8.61
CA ILE A 48 -12.17 6.06 8.35
C ILE A 48 -12.16 6.84 7.03
N ASP A 49 -11.74 8.11 7.06
CA ASP A 49 -11.78 9.00 5.90
C ASP A 49 -10.63 8.68 4.92
N CYS A 50 -10.95 7.89 3.89
CA CYS A 50 -10.00 7.38 2.91
C CYS A 50 -10.06 8.14 1.59
N ASP A 51 -8.89 8.38 0.99
CA ASP A 51 -8.73 8.76 -0.40
C ASP A 51 -7.89 7.72 -1.15
N VAL A 52 -8.08 7.65 -2.48
CA VAL A 52 -7.30 6.78 -3.38
C VAL A 52 -6.57 7.63 -4.39
N LEU A 53 -5.27 7.41 -4.54
CA LEU A 53 -4.41 7.94 -5.58
C LEU A 53 -4.12 6.81 -6.58
N CYS A 54 -4.78 6.82 -7.73
CA CYS A 54 -4.58 5.88 -8.83
C CYS A 54 -3.93 6.62 -10.00
N TYR A 55 -2.60 6.58 -10.10
CA TYR A 55 -1.87 7.33 -11.11
C TYR A 55 -1.47 6.47 -12.29
N SER A 56 -1.58 7.05 -13.48
CA SER A 56 -1.13 6.46 -14.77
C SER A 56 -1.58 5.00 -15.00
N TYR A 57 -2.72 4.61 -14.41
CA TYR A 57 -3.29 3.28 -14.55
C TYR A 57 -4.76 3.38 -14.97
N TYR A 58 -5.02 3.14 -16.25
CA TYR A 58 -6.34 3.32 -16.86
C TYR A 58 -7.01 2.01 -17.28
N HIS A 59 -6.33 0.88 -17.13
CA HIS A 59 -6.89 -0.42 -17.46
C HIS A 59 -8.25 -0.63 -16.77
N ILE A 60 -9.21 -1.17 -17.48
CA ILE A 60 -10.62 -1.30 -17.07
C ILE A 60 -10.79 -1.91 -15.66
N MET A 61 -9.97 -2.89 -15.30
CA MET A 61 -10.00 -3.50 -13.97
C MET A 61 -9.46 -2.61 -12.84
N GLY A 62 -8.84 -1.48 -13.16
CA GLY A 62 -8.42 -0.45 -12.20
C GLY A 62 -9.41 0.70 -12.12
N CYS A 63 -10.53 0.63 -12.84
CA CYS A 63 -11.56 1.65 -12.84
C CYS A 63 -12.72 1.23 -11.93
N PRO A 64 -13.19 2.10 -11.02
CA PRO A 64 -14.30 1.81 -10.11
C PRO A 64 -15.59 1.36 -10.82
N GLU A 65 -15.82 1.85 -12.03
CA GLU A 65 -16.95 1.48 -12.88
C GLU A 65 -17.02 -0.03 -13.12
N TRP A 66 -15.86 -0.70 -13.24
CA TRP A 66 -15.80 -2.15 -13.42
C TRP A 66 -16.40 -2.94 -12.26
N GLU A 67 -16.27 -2.42 -11.05
CA GLU A 67 -16.79 -3.08 -9.85
C GLU A 67 -18.17 -2.59 -9.43
N ALA A 68 -18.59 -1.38 -9.83
CA ALA A 68 -19.75 -0.76 -9.25
C ALA A 68 -20.86 -0.35 -10.26
N ALA A 69 -20.55 -0.30 -11.56
CA ALA A 69 -21.51 0.14 -12.55
C ALA A 69 -22.15 -1.01 -13.34
N VAL A 70 -23.32 -0.73 -13.93
CA VAL A 70 -23.99 -1.64 -14.85
C VAL A 70 -23.82 -1.12 -16.27
N PHE A 71 -23.14 -1.89 -17.13
CA PHE A 71 -22.92 -1.60 -18.54
C PHE A 71 -22.63 -2.89 -19.30
N ASP A 72 -22.76 -2.83 -20.63
CA ASP A 72 -22.31 -3.89 -21.53
C ASP A 72 -20.79 -3.74 -21.73
N ALA A 73 -20.07 -4.80 -21.47
CA ALA A 73 -18.60 -4.82 -21.60
C ALA A 73 -18.12 -5.24 -23.00
N ASP A 74 -19.02 -5.61 -23.94
CA ASP A 74 -18.64 -6.08 -25.26
C ASP A 74 -18.07 -4.93 -26.12
N GLY A 75 -16.93 -5.18 -26.75
CA GLY A 75 -16.24 -4.21 -27.62
C GLY A 75 -15.55 -3.05 -26.93
N ILE A 76 -15.45 -3.04 -25.59
CA ILE A 76 -14.72 -2.01 -24.85
C ILE A 76 -13.21 -2.27 -24.94
N ASN A 77 -12.43 -1.21 -25.22
CA ASN A 77 -10.98 -1.29 -25.06
C ASN A 77 -10.63 -1.43 -23.58
N PRO A 78 -10.07 -2.57 -23.13
CA PRO A 78 -9.79 -2.80 -21.71
C PRO A 78 -8.63 -1.94 -21.19
N GLU A 79 -7.68 -1.53 -22.04
CA GLU A 79 -6.51 -0.73 -21.64
C GLU A 79 -6.90 0.72 -21.30
N ARG A 80 -7.90 1.25 -22.02
CA ARG A 80 -8.40 2.61 -21.79
C ARG A 80 -9.88 2.74 -22.18
N PRO A 81 -10.80 2.40 -21.29
CA PRO A 81 -12.23 2.55 -21.53
C PRO A 81 -12.63 4.02 -21.59
N LEU A 82 -13.43 4.41 -22.59
CA LEU A 82 -13.99 5.74 -22.72
C LEU A 82 -15.36 5.79 -22.02
N TRP A 83 -15.37 6.13 -20.75
CA TRP A 83 -16.56 6.03 -19.89
C TRP A 83 -17.71 6.93 -20.35
N SER A 84 -17.42 8.10 -20.94
CA SER A 84 -18.42 8.97 -21.54
C SER A 84 -19.20 8.32 -22.69
N ARG A 85 -18.55 7.42 -23.46
CA ARG A 85 -19.19 6.68 -24.55
C ARG A 85 -19.90 5.41 -24.08
N ILE A 86 -19.33 4.76 -23.06
CA ILE A 86 -19.90 3.53 -22.46
C ILE A 86 -21.20 3.84 -21.72
N GLY A 87 -21.31 5.01 -21.08
CA GLY A 87 -22.48 5.44 -20.33
C GLY A 87 -22.83 4.50 -19.16
N PRO A 88 -21.93 4.26 -18.20
CA PRO A 88 -22.17 3.37 -17.07
C PRO A 88 -23.37 3.85 -16.26
N ARG A 89 -24.30 2.94 -15.95
CA ARG A 89 -25.54 3.26 -15.21
C ARG A 89 -25.42 2.90 -13.75
N GLY A 90 -26.12 3.68 -12.90
CA GLY A 90 -26.22 3.38 -11.46
C GLY A 90 -24.95 3.65 -10.67
N PHE A 91 -23.97 4.36 -11.25
CA PHE A 91 -22.70 4.66 -10.60
C PHE A 91 -22.25 6.10 -10.90
N GLN A 92 -21.77 6.77 -9.88
CA GLN A 92 -21.04 8.02 -9.98
C GLN A 92 -19.70 7.86 -9.27
N ARG A 93 -18.63 8.19 -9.96
CA ARG A 93 -17.28 8.08 -9.41
C ARG A 93 -17.15 8.95 -8.15
N PRO A 94 -16.73 8.36 -7.02
CA PRO A 94 -16.64 9.12 -5.78
C PRO A 94 -15.48 10.11 -5.80
N ARG A 95 -15.66 11.26 -5.20
CA ARG A 95 -14.64 12.33 -5.12
C ARG A 95 -13.39 11.96 -4.33
N TRP A 96 -13.42 10.91 -3.54
CA TRP A 96 -12.26 10.38 -2.86
C TRP A 96 -11.39 9.45 -3.74
N PHE A 97 -11.80 9.15 -4.98
CA PHE A 97 -11.05 8.31 -5.90
C PHE A 97 -10.44 9.18 -7.02
N ALA A 98 -9.17 9.57 -6.87
CA ALA A 98 -8.43 10.34 -7.86
C ALA A 98 -7.69 9.40 -8.83
N GLN A 99 -8.04 9.45 -10.12
CA GLN A 99 -7.38 8.70 -11.20
C GLN A 99 -6.98 9.64 -12.32
N GLY A 100 -5.70 9.65 -12.68
CA GLY A 100 -5.14 10.53 -13.70
C GLY A 100 -3.62 10.52 -13.67
N SER A 101 -2.98 11.59 -14.15
CA SER A 101 -1.53 11.77 -14.00
C SER A 101 -1.16 11.92 -12.53
N LEU A 102 0.06 11.49 -12.16
CA LEU A 102 0.52 11.60 -10.77
C LEU A 102 0.42 13.03 -10.24
N GLY A 103 0.82 14.00 -11.06
CA GLY A 103 0.79 15.41 -10.69
C GLY A 103 -0.61 15.92 -10.39
N THR A 104 -1.56 15.69 -11.30
CA THR A 104 -2.95 16.12 -11.14
C THR A 104 -3.62 15.42 -9.95
N CYS A 105 -3.36 14.12 -9.75
CA CYS A 105 -3.87 13.39 -8.59
C CYS A 105 -3.37 13.98 -7.27
N ILE A 106 -2.06 14.29 -7.16
CA ILE A 106 -1.50 14.90 -5.96
C ILE A 106 -2.15 16.27 -5.69
N ASP A 107 -2.21 17.14 -6.70
CA ASP A 107 -2.78 18.49 -6.55
C ASP A 107 -4.25 18.44 -6.15
N TYR A 108 -5.02 17.56 -6.78
CA TYR A 108 -6.41 17.39 -6.44
C TYR A 108 -6.60 16.93 -4.98
N LEU A 109 -5.86 15.91 -4.55
CA LEU A 109 -6.01 15.37 -3.20
C LEU A 109 -5.50 16.36 -2.14
N VAL A 110 -4.42 17.11 -2.40
CA VAL A 110 -3.98 18.20 -1.52
C VAL A 110 -5.06 19.28 -1.42
N ALA A 111 -5.59 19.76 -2.56
CA ALA A 111 -6.65 20.76 -2.57
C ALA A 111 -7.90 20.29 -1.83
N ARG A 112 -8.31 19.05 -2.05
CA ARG A 112 -9.45 18.41 -1.36
C ARG A 112 -9.26 18.38 0.16
N ARG A 113 -8.08 17.99 0.64
CA ARG A 113 -7.77 17.89 2.07
C ARG A 113 -7.58 19.23 2.77
N THR A 114 -7.09 20.22 2.06
CA THR A 114 -6.86 21.56 2.60
C THR A 114 -8.02 22.52 2.41
N GLY A 115 -9.05 22.14 1.67
CA GLY A 115 -10.19 23.00 1.36
C GLY A 115 -9.87 24.13 0.36
N ALA A 116 -8.85 23.95 -0.49
CA ALA A 116 -8.46 24.96 -1.47
C ALA A 116 -9.53 25.13 -2.58
N GLY A 117 -9.77 26.34 -3.04
CA GLY A 117 -10.86 26.71 -3.95
C GLY A 117 -10.82 26.13 -5.37
N GLN A 118 -9.77 25.40 -5.76
CA GLN A 118 -9.60 24.82 -7.11
C GLN A 118 -9.95 23.33 -7.23
N VAL A 119 -10.59 22.75 -6.21
CA VAL A 119 -10.93 21.32 -6.15
C VAL A 119 -11.76 20.86 -7.35
N ASP A 120 -12.79 21.64 -7.74
CA ASP A 120 -13.67 21.25 -8.85
C ASP A 120 -13.01 21.41 -10.23
N GLU A 121 -12.06 22.30 -10.38
CA GLU A 121 -11.29 22.43 -11.62
C GLU A 121 -10.33 21.25 -11.79
N LEU A 122 -9.60 20.89 -10.74
CA LEU A 122 -8.70 19.74 -10.73
C LEU A 122 -9.47 18.43 -10.95
N TRP A 123 -10.68 18.31 -10.37
CA TRP A 123 -11.53 17.15 -10.65
C TRP A 123 -11.92 17.05 -12.13
N ARG A 124 -12.36 18.16 -12.74
CA ARG A 124 -12.66 18.20 -14.17
C ARG A 124 -11.43 17.90 -15.03
N GLN A 125 -10.23 18.26 -14.56
CA GLN A 125 -8.99 17.89 -15.24
C GLN A 125 -8.75 16.37 -15.18
N LEU A 126 -8.93 15.72 -14.02
CA LEU A 126 -8.86 14.25 -13.90
C LEU A 126 -9.86 13.57 -14.83
N GLU A 127 -11.10 14.06 -14.93
CA GLU A 127 -12.11 13.53 -15.86
C GLU A 127 -11.65 13.66 -17.34
N ARG A 128 -11.06 14.79 -17.71
CA ARG A 128 -10.50 14.97 -19.07
C ARG A 128 -9.31 14.04 -19.37
N GLU A 129 -8.43 13.83 -18.39
CA GLU A 129 -7.29 12.92 -18.56
C GLU A 129 -7.72 11.47 -18.81
N GLN A 130 -8.85 11.05 -18.28
CA GLN A 130 -9.42 9.72 -18.52
C GLN A 130 -10.01 9.56 -19.91
N GLU A 131 -10.59 10.62 -20.47
CA GLU A 131 -11.26 10.62 -21.77
C GLU A 131 -10.33 11.03 -22.93
N GLY A 132 -9.12 11.46 -22.64
CA GLY A 132 -8.16 11.92 -23.64
C GLY A 132 -7.60 10.78 -24.50
N PRO A 133 -7.10 11.08 -25.72
CA PRO A 133 -6.31 10.13 -26.50
C PRO A 133 -5.11 9.66 -25.65
N ASP A 134 -4.60 8.44 -25.97
CA ASP A 134 -3.29 8.01 -25.49
C ASP A 134 -2.27 9.08 -25.85
N ARG A 135 -2.12 10.07 -25.01
CA ARG A 135 -0.82 10.63 -24.85
C ARG A 135 -0.10 9.51 -24.12
N ASP A 136 0.79 8.83 -24.83
CA ASP A 136 2.02 8.40 -24.21
C ASP A 136 2.48 9.63 -23.44
N GLU A 137 2.01 9.82 -22.20
CA GLU A 137 2.83 10.50 -21.23
C GLU A 137 4.05 9.62 -21.26
N GLU A 138 4.96 9.93 -22.17
CA GLU A 138 6.35 9.76 -21.91
C GLU A 138 6.44 10.18 -20.45
N TYR A 139 6.47 9.21 -19.55
CA TYR A 139 7.19 9.40 -18.30
C TYR A 139 8.37 10.20 -18.76
N PRO A 140 8.56 11.45 -18.35
CA PRO A 140 9.70 12.17 -18.83
C PRO A 140 10.91 11.32 -18.50
N ALA A 141 11.23 10.43 -19.44
CA ALA A 141 12.30 9.44 -19.37
C ALA A 141 13.64 10.16 -19.42
N SER A 142 13.58 11.43 -19.53
CA SER A 142 14.70 12.32 -19.33
C SER A 142 14.18 13.58 -18.64
N LEU A 143 14.21 13.59 -17.35
CA LEU A 143 14.52 14.83 -16.67
C LEU A 143 15.85 15.30 -17.24
N GLY A 144 15.76 16.17 -18.25
CA GLY A 144 16.93 16.89 -18.71
C GLY A 144 17.65 17.40 -17.46
N ASN A 145 18.92 17.09 -17.37
CA ASN A 145 19.95 17.58 -16.45
C ASN A 145 19.60 18.78 -15.55
N SER A 146 18.55 18.74 -14.76
CA SER A 146 18.41 19.63 -13.63
C SER A 146 19.21 19.04 -12.47
N ASN A 147 20.50 19.32 -12.49
CA ASN A 147 21.50 18.93 -11.49
C ASN A 147 21.25 19.48 -10.07
N CYS A 148 20.02 19.75 -9.68
CA CYS A 148 19.68 20.25 -8.37
C CYS A 148 18.52 19.46 -7.77
N LEU A 149 18.80 18.21 -7.37
CA LEU A 149 18.01 17.59 -6.31
C LEU A 149 18.17 18.47 -5.05
N SER A 150 17.07 18.79 -4.37
CA SER A 150 17.22 19.42 -3.06
C SER A 150 18.06 18.50 -2.16
N ALA A 151 18.85 19.08 -1.26
CA ALA A 151 19.69 18.29 -0.33
C ALA A 151 18.86 17.24 0.43
N GLU A 152 17.58 17.54 0.69
CA GLU A 152 16.66 16.62 1.35
C GLU A 152 16.31 15.40 0.49
N VAL A 153 16.03 15.58 -0.81
CA VAL A 153 15.76 14.45 -1.73
C VAL A 153 17.00 13.58 -1.88
N ALA A 154 18.18 14.19 -2.03
CA ALA A 154 19.44 13.47 -2.11
C ALA A 154 19.67 12.62 -0.83
N SER A 155 19.48 13.22 0.35
CA SER A 155 19.60 12.50 1.62
C SER A 155 18.63 11.32 1.72
N ARG A 156 17.39 11.46 1.28
CA ARG A 156 16.42 10.36 1.30
C ARG A 156 16.79 9.22 0.36
N ILE A 157 17.33 9.53 -0.80
CA ILE A 157 17.81 8.50 -1.73
C ILE A 157 19.03 7.79 -1.15
N ASP A 158 19.96 8.52 -0.53
CA ASP A 158 21.10 7.93 0.18
C ASP A 158 20.63 7.00 1.30
N ASP A 159 19.63 7.37 2.08
CA ASP A 159 19.02 6.51 3.10
C ASP A 159 18.45 5.22 2.50
N LEU A 160 17.77 5.29 1.33
CA LEU A 160 17.23 4.11 0.66
C LEU A 160 18.35 3.21 0.11
N VAL A 161 19.41 3.78 -0.46
CA VAL A 161 20.59 3.03 -0.89
C VAL A 161 21.27 2.35 0.29
N ALA A 162 21.44 3.05 1.42
CA ALA A 162 21.99 2.50 2.64
C ALA A 162 21.13 1.36 3.21
N ALA A 163 19.81 1.54 3.25
CA ALA A 163 18.85 0.50 3.66
C ALA A 163 18.96 -0.72 2.74
N PHE A 164 19.02 -0.50 1.43
CA PHE A 164 19.20 -1.59 0.48
C PHE A 164 20.48 -2.38 0.73
N ARG A 165 21.62 -1.70 0.89
CA ARG A 165 22.93 -2.35 1.17
C ARG A 165 22.93 -3.13 2.49
N THR A 166 22.17 -2.66 3.47
CA THR A 166 22.00 -3.35 4.76
C THR A 166 21.14 -4.61 4.63
N ASP A 167 20.03 -4.51 3.91
CA ASP A 167 19.08 -5.61 3.77
C ASP A 167 19.55 -6.69 2.75
N PHE A 168 20.39 -6.29 1.80
CA PHE A 168 20.91 -7.16 0.74
C PHE A 168 22.45 -7.13 0.66
N PRO A 169 23.19 -7.53 1.70
CA PRO A 169 24.63 -7.37 1.80
C PRO A 169 25.43 -8.16 0.75
N LEU A 170 24.86 -9.22 0.18
CA LEU A 170 25.51 -10.01 -0.88
C LEU A 170 25.52 -9.32 -2.24
N ARG A 171 24.81 -8.18 -2.39
CA ARG A 171 24.68 -7.44 -3.66
C ARG A 171 24.71 -5.92 -3.46
N PRO A 172 25.64 -5.40 -2.65
CA PRO A 172 25.67 -3.98 -2.31
C PRO A 172 26.07 -3.07 -3.49
N ASP A 173 26.67 -3.65 -4.52
CA ASP A 173 27.20 -3.01 -5.71
C ASP A 173 26.15 -2.85 -6.83
N ARG A 174 24.98 -3.49 -6.70
CA ARG A 174 23.98 -3.58 -7.77
C ARG A 174 22.85 -2.56 -7.69
N ILE A 175 22.96 -1.57 -6.84
CA ILE A 175 22.08 -0.42 -6.85
C ILE A 175 22.91 0.84 -6.70
N THR A 176 22.86 1.69 -7.67
CA THR A 176 23.43 3.02 -7.67
C THR A 176 22.34 4.05 -7.40
N PHE A 177 22.74 5.27 -7.04
CA PHE A 177 21.82 6.40 -6.94
C PHE A 177 21.03 6.62 -8.26
N ALA A 178 21.71 6.53 -9.41
CA ALA A 178 21.07 6.70 -10.71
C ALA A 178 20.02 5.62 -10.99
N GLU A 179 20.34 4.34 -10.77
CA GLU A 179 19.39 3.24 -10.95
C GLU A 179 18.18 3.35 -10.02
N LEU A 180 18.37 3.78 -8.78
CA LEU A 180 17.26 4.00 -7.86
C LEU A 180 16.38 5.17 -8.34
N GLN A 181 16.97 6.25 -8.79
CA GLN A 181 16.25 7.42 -9.32
C GLN A 181 15.44 7.06 -10.55
N ASP A 182 16.01 6.31 -11.51
CA ASP A 182 15.34 5.86 -12.73
C ASP A 182 14.21 4.85 -12.45
N SER A 183 14.31 4.13 -11.34
CA SER A 183 13.31 3.13 -10.93
C SER A 183 12.16 3.71 -10.10
N LEU A 184 12.27 4.95 -9.63
CA LEU A 184 11.17 5.63 -8.95
C LEU A 184 10.18 6.16 -10.00
N PRO A 185 8.88 5.90 -9.85
CA PRO A 185 7.87 6.23 -10.86
C PRO A 185 7.51 7.71 -10.89
N PHE A 186 8.37 8.62 -10.41
CA PHE A 186 8.11 10.06 -10.39
C PHE A 186 9.40 10.88 -10.44
N SER A 187 9.30 12.05 -11.00
CA SER A 187 10.43 12.97 -11.04
C SER A 187 10.68 13.60 -9.67
N PRO A 188 11.92 14.04 -9.39
CA PRO A 188 12.26 14.71 -8.12
C PRO A 188 11.38 15.93 -7.79
N GLN A 189 10.84 16.61 -8.80
CA GLN A 189 9.90 17.74 -8.61
C GLN A 189 8.58 17.34 -7.92
N TYR A 190 8.15 16.09 -8.06
CA TYR A 190 6.96 15.57 -7.37
C TYR A 190 7.24 15.16 -5.93
N PHE A 191 8.49 15.01 -5.54
CA PHE A 191 8.87 14.50 -4.24
C PHE A 191 8.32 15.35 -3.08
N ALA A 192 8.55 16.66 -3.12
CA ALA A 192 8.05 17.58 -2.09
C ALA A 192 6.52 17.59 -2.03
N ARG A 193 5.86 17.57 -3.19
CA ARG A 193 4.38 17.55 -3.30
C ARG A 193 3.80 16.24 -2.79
N LEU A 194 4.41 15.10 -3.14
CA LEU A 194 4.01 13.78 -2.61
C LEU A 194 4.21 13.70 -1.10
N ARG A 195 5.31 14.24 -0.59
CA ARG A 195 5.56 14.34 0.86
C ARG A 195 4.50 15.19 1.55
N GLN A 196 4.15 16.34 0.98
CA GLN A 196 3.05 17.17 1.47
C GLN A 196 1.75 16.38 1.50
N LEU A 197 1.38 15.71 0.39
CA LEU A 197 0.19 14.87 0.34
C LEU A 197 0.21 13.80 1.44
N CYS A 198 1.28 13.03 1.53
CA CYS A 198 1.40 11.97 2.55
C CYS A 198 1.30 12.49 3.98
N SER A 199 1.73 13.75 4.25
CA SER A 199 1.65 14.36 5.58
C SER A 199 0.22 14.68 6.02
N LEU A 200 -0.73 14.79 5.10
CA LEU A 200 -2.14 15.08 5.37
C LEU A 200 -2.94 13.86 5.86
N TYR A 201 -2.32 12.70 5.90
CA TYR A 201 -2.98 11.45 6.33
C TYR A 201 -2.29 10.83 7.53
N ASP A 202 -3.06 10.20 8.40
CA ASP A 202 -2.54 9.46 9.55
C ASP A 202 -1.75 8.23 9.09
N VAL A 203 -2.25 7.51 8.07
CA VAL A 203 -1.61 6.32 7.50
C VAL A 203 -1.65 6.35 5.97
N VAL A 204 -0.64 5.76 5.33
CA VAL A 204 -0.59 5.56 3.88
C VAL A 204 -0.50 4.05 3.60
N ILE A 205 -1.27 3.57 2.63
CA ILE A 205 -1.29 2.17 2.21
C ILE A 205 -0.87 2.08 0.75
N GLY A 206 0.27 1.45 0.47
CA GLY A 206 0.76 1.24 -0.90
C GLY A 206 0.40 -0.15 -1.40
N TYR A 207 -0.20 -0.22 -2.58
CA TYR A 207 -0.63 -1.46 -3.22
C TYR A 207 0.45 -1.99 -4.15
N SER A 208 0.70 -3.29 -4.14
CA SER A 208 1.72 -3.94 -4.96
C SER A 208 3.12 -3.35 -4.72
N THR A 209 3.68 -2.61 -5.68
CA THR A 209 4.98 -1.92 -5.58
C THR A 209 4.88 -0.46 -5.15
N ASP A 210 3.67 0.10 -5.10
CA ASP A 210 3.45 1.54 -4.84
C ASP A 210 3.78 1.98 -3.40
N GLY A 211 4.00 1.03 -2.47
CA GLY A 211 4.54 1.32 -1.14
C GLY A 211 5.95 1.93 -1.16
N ILE A 212 6.66 1.88 -2.31
CA ILE A 212 7.92 2.60 -2.48
C ILE A 212 7.73 4.12 -2.39
N LEU A 213 6.59 4.66 -2.78
CA LEU A 213 6.32 6.09 -2.75
C LEU A 213 6.31 6.66 -1.33
N PRO A 214 5.51 6.15 -0.38
CA PRO A 214 5.57 6.62 1.01
C PRO A 214 6.94 6.34 1.66
N LEU A 215 7.60 5.23 1.32
CA LEU A 215 8.93 4.93 1.81
C LEU A 215 9.94 5.98 1.34
N ALA A 216 9.96 6.30 0.04
CA ALA A 216 10.86 7.30 -0.54
C ALA A 216 10.72 8.68 0.12
N VAL A 217 9.50 9.16 0.38
CA VAL A 217 9.27 10.45 1.04
C VAL A 217 9.38 10.39 2.57
N GLY A 218 9.76 9.26 3.14
CA GLY A 218 9.94 9.08 4.58
C GLY A 218 8.65 9.09 5.38
N LYS A 219 7.50 8.78 4.75
CA LYS A 219 6.22 8.70 5.45
C LYS A 219 6.18 7.52 6.41
N ARG A 220 5.81 7.81 7.66
CA ARG A 220 5.46 6.84 8.70
C ARG A 220 4.18 7.27 9.41
N PRO A 221 3.28 6.34 9.77
CA PRO A 221 3.31 4.94 9.32
C PRO A 221 2.91 4.78 7.86
N TYR A 222 3.44 3.72 7.20
CA TYR A 222 2.89 3.22 5.96
C TYR A 222 2.71 1.70 6.01
N LEU A 223 1.70 1.23 5.30
CA LEU A 223 1.35 -0.18 5.18
C LEU A 223 1.57 -0.63 3.73
N ALA A 224 2.03 -1.86 3.53
CA ALA A 224 2.13 -2.46 2.21
C ALA A 224 0.98 -3.46 2.00
N TYR A 225 0.29 -3.38 0.86
CA TYR A 225 -0.80 -4.30 0.51
C TYR A 225 -0.37 -5.18 -0.66
N GLU A 226 -0.22 -6.46 -0.38
CA GLU A 226 0.19 -7.48 -1.32
C GLU A 226 -0.94 -7.81 -2.30
N HIS A 227 -0.61 -8.15 -3.54
CA HIS A 227 -1.59 -8.57 -4.56
C HIS A 227 -1.02 -9.70 -5.47
N GLY A 228 -0.31 -10.67 -4.90
CA GLY A 228 0.44 -11.69 -5.62
C GLY A 228 1.86 -11.25 -6.02
N THR A 229 2.19 -9.99 -5.82
CA THR A 229 3.46 -9.36 -6.23
C THR A 229 4.66 -10.01 -5.55
N ILE A 230 4.56 -10.34 -4.26
CA ILE A 230 5.69 -10.86 -3.49
C ILE A 230 6.03 -12.33 -3.80
N ARG A 231 5.25 -13.04 -4.61
CA ARG A 231 5.55 -14.44 -4.98
C ARG A 231 6.91 -14.59 -5.66
N ALA A 232 7.25 -13.68 -6.56
CA ALA A 232 8.45 -13.78 -7.39
C ALA A 232 9.26 -12.49 -7.41
N LEU A 233 8.62 -11.34 -7.62
CA LEU A 233 9.27 -10.06 -7.90
C LEU A 233 10.37 -9.65 -6.89
N PRO A 234 10.20 -9.75 -5.56
CA PRO A 234 11.25 -9.37 -4.61
C PRO A 234 12.53 -10.21 -4.73
N PHE A 235 12.44 -11.38 -5.34
CA PHE A 235 13.54 -12.33 -5.48
C PHE A 235 14.23 -12.26 -6.85
N GLU A 236 13.73 -11.44 -7.75
CA GLU A 236 14.35 -11.19 -9.05
C GLU A 236 15.65 -10.39 -8.88
N ASP A 237 16.63 -10.72 -9.71
CA ASP A 237 17.90 -9.98 -9.76
C ASP A 237 17.78 -8.72 -10.61
N SER A 238 16.92 -7.81 -10.16
CA SER A 238 16.65 -6.53 -10.79
C SER A 238 16.49 -5.42 -9.75
N THR A 239 16.71 -4.18 -10.14
CA THR A 239 16.45 -3.02 -9.26
C THR A 239 14.99 -2.98 -8.82
N HIS A 240 14.07 -3.27 -9.75
CA HIS A 240 12.63 -3.31 -9.44
C HIS A 240 12.30 -4.38 -8.39
N GLY A 241 12.87 -5.57 -8.49
CA GLY A 241 12.71 -6.63 -7.49
C GLY A 241 13.22 -6.21 -6.12
N ARG A 242 14.37 -5.54 -6.06
CA ARG A 242 14.96 -5.05 -4.79
C ARG A 242 14.12 -3.95 -4.17
N LEU A 243 13.64 -2.99 -4.95
CA LEU A 243 12.72 -1.96 -4.45
C LEU A 243 11.41 -2.56 -3.94
N CYS A 244 10.89 -3.59 -4.61
CA CYS A 244 9.74 -4.34 -4.13
C CYS A 244 10.04 -5.00 -2.76
N ALA A 245 11.17 -5.69 -2.61
CA ALA A 245 11.56 -6.28 -1.33
C ALA A 245 11.67 -5.24 -0.22
N LEU A 246 12.31 -4.10 -0.50
CA LEU A 246 12.48 -3.00 0.44
C LEU A 246 11.13 -2.39 0.86
N THR A 247 10.20 -2.25 -0.10
CA THR A 247 8.83 -1.77 0.14
C THR A 247 8.13 -2.57 1.24
N TYR A 248 8.22 -3.91 1.16
CA TYR A 248 7.55 -4.79 2.13
C TYR A 248 8.33 -4.93 3.43
N SER A 249 9.65 -5.10 3.38
CA SER A 249 10.48 -5.29 4.58
C SER A 249 10.53 -4.05 5.47
N ARG A 250 10.30 -2.86 4.93
CA ARG A 250 10.31 -1.58 5.64
C ARG A 250 8.92 -1.05 6.01
N ALA A 251 7.85 -1.74 5.62
CA ALA A 251 6.49 -1.38 6.03
C ALA A 251 6.31 -1.52 7.54
N ASP A 252 5.45 -0.68 8.13
CA ASP A 252 5.04 -0.82 9.54
C ASP A 252 4.14 -2.04 9.74
N LEU A 253 3.45 -2.48 8.67
CA LEU A 253 2.71 -3.72 8.56
C LEU A 253 2.49 -4.06 7.08
N SER A 254 2.54 -5.35 6.73
CA SER A 254 2.22 -5.84 5.38
C SER A 254 0.92 -6.66 5.40
N PHE A 255 -0.02 -6.32 4.54
CA PHE A 255 -1.21 -7.14 4.31
C PHE A 255 -0.90 -8.23 3.29
N ILE A 256 -1.09 -9.46 3.68
CA ILE A 256 -0.99 -10.65 2.83
C ILE A 256 -2.41 -11.01 2.40
N THR A 257 -2.64 -11.09 1.09
CA THR A 257 -3.99 -11.27 0.54
C THR A 257 -4.21 -12.64 -0.09
N ASN A 258 -3.12 -13.31 -0.46
CA ASN A 258 -3.14 -14.66 -0.98
C ASN A 258 -2.44 -15.58 0.02
N CYS A 259 -3.10 -16.67 0.42
CA CYS A 259 -2.57 -17.55 1.47
C CYS A 259 -1.19 -18.12 1.16
N ASP A 260 -0.89 -18.39 -0.11
CA ASP A 260 0.38 -18.93 -0.57
C ASP A 260 1.56 -17.94 -0.47
N THR A 261 1.29 -16.63 -0.43
CA THR A 261 2.34 -15.62 -0.34
C THR A 261 2.96 -15.49 1.06
N VAL A 262 2.44 -16.21 2.07
CA VAL A 262 3.08 -16.32 3.38
C VAL A 262 4.51 -16.86 3.28
N ILE A 263 4.76 -17.80 2.36
CA ILE A 263 6.10 -18.36 2.13
C ILE A 263 7.08 -17.25 1.71
N ALA A 264 6.62 -16.31 0.87
CA ALA A 264 7.42 -15.17 0.47
C ALA A 264 7.58 -14.16 1.62
N ALA A 265 6.55 -13.93 2.42
CA ALA A 265 6.60 -13.07 3.59
C ALA A 265 7.63 -13.56 4.62
N GLU A 266 7.67 -14.85 4.89
CA GLU A 266 8.66 -15.49 5.76
C GLU A 266 10.08 -15.41 5.18
N LYS A 267 10.24 -15.68 3.88
CA LYS A 267 11.52 -15.57 3.18
C LYS A 267 12.06 -14.13 3.17
N LEU A 268 11.19 -13.12 3.10
CA LEU A 268 11.52 -11.70 3.22
C LEU A 268 11.72 -11.27 4.69
N GLN A 269 11.47 -12.14 5.65
CA GLN A 269 11.55 -11.84 7.08
C GLN A 269 10.73 -10.60 7.47
N LEU A 270 9.48 -10.52 6.99
CA LEU A 270 8.63 -9.37 7.28
C LEU A 270 8.36 -9.28 8.78
N ASN A 271 8.58 -8.09 9.35
CA ASN A 271 8.49 -7.86 10.80
C ASN A 271 7.06 -8.00 11.36
N ASP A 272 6.06 -7.53 10.58
CA ASP A 272 4.64 -7.64 10.93
C ASP A 272 3.85 -7.84 9.64
N TYR A 273 3.11 -8.94 9.56
CA TYR A 273 2.20 -9.19 8.43
C TYR A 273 0.92 -9.83 8.91
N ARG A 274 -0.18 -9.50 8.25
CA ARG A 274 -1.52 -10.01 8.56
C ARG A 274 -2.22 -10.44 7.29
N PHE A 275 -2.97 -11.50 7.39
CA PHE A 275 -3.84 -11.93 6.31
C PHE A 275 -5.08 -11.03 6.25
N VAL A 276 -5.39 -10.53 5.05
CA VAL A 276 -6.64 -9.83 4.72
C VAL A 276 -7.12 -10.35 3.36
N PRO A 277 -8.26 -11.02 3.29
CA PRO A 277 -8.76 -11.54 2.02
C PRO A 277 -9.15 -10.40 1.06
N HIS A 278 -9.18 -10.71 -0.24
CA HIS A 278 -9.64 -9.76 -1.24
C HIS A 278 -11.13 -9.46 -1.08
N PRO A 279 -11.55 -8.21 -0.92
CA PRO A 279 -12.96 -7.85 -0.84
C PRO A 279 -13.68 -8.07 -2.18
N ILE A 280 -15.00 -8.23 -2.13
CA ILE A 280 -15.87 -8.18 -3.29
C ILE A 280 -16.90 -7.07 -3.11
N ASN A 281 -17.47 -6.57 -4.20
CA ASN A 281 -18.59 -5.63 -4.10
C ASN A 281 -19.91 -6.39 -3.88
N GLU A 282 -20.24 -6.69 -2.61
CA GLU A 282 -21.45 -7.43 -2.25
C GLU A 282 -22.73 -6.77 -2.74
N HIS A 283 -22.80 -5.44 -2.84
CA HIS A 283 -24.00 -4.73 -3.31
C HIS A 283 -24.28 -4.98 -4.80
N VAL A 284 -23.25 -4.94 -5.64
CA VAL A 284 -23.39 -5.19 -7.09
C VAL A 284 -23.62 -6.67 -7.36
N VAL A 285 -22.95 -7.52 -6.61
CA VAL A 285 -23.06 -8.99 -6.74
C VAL A 285 -24.44 -9.47 -6.28
N ALA A 286 -25.12 -8.75 -5.37
CA ALA A 286 -26.46 -9.09 -4.90
C ALA A 286 -27.58 -8.86 -5.94
N ALA A 287 -27.34 -8.06 -7.02
CA ALA A 287 -28.36 -7.74 -8.04
C ALA A 287 -28.54 -8.86 -9.08
N PRO A 288 -29.43 -8.79 -10.06
CA PRO A 288 -30.75 -9.39 -10.12
C PRO A 288 -30.81 -10.89 -10.54
N GLU A 289 -32.03 -11.46 -10.62
CA GLU A 289 -32.32 -12.87 -10.90
C GLU A 289 -31.80 -13.37 -12.27
N PRO A 290 -31.07 -14.50 -12.34
CA PRO A 290 -30.37 -15.00 -13.54
C PRO A 290 -31.27 -15.84 -14.48
N GLY A 291 -32.55 -15.98 -14.22
CA GLY A 291 -33.42 -16.94 -14.91
C GLY A 291 -33.39 -16.83 -16.44
N ALA A 292 -33.42 -15.62 -16.97
CA ALA A 292 -33.40 -15.39 -18.41
C ALA A 292 -32.05 -15.78 -19.07
N LEU A 293 -30.92 -15.41 -18.44
CA LEU A 293 -29.59 -15.77 -18.94
C LEU A 293 -29.37 -17.30 -18.93
N ARG A 294 -29.74 -17.97 -17.85
CA ARG A 294 -29.64 -19.44 -17.79
C ARG A 294 -30.48 -20.10 -18.88
N GLN A 295 -31.73 -19.68 -19.07
CA GLN A 295 -32.60 -20.23 -20.12
C GLN A 295 -32.02 -20.01 -21.51
N GLN A 296 -31.44 -18.84 -21.75
CA GLN A 296 -30.78 -18.51 -23.02
C GLN A 296 -29.58 -19.45 -23.25
N LEU A 297 -28.66 -19.55 -22.28
CA LEU A 297 -27.48 -20.40 -22.40
C LEU A 297 -27.83 -21.89 -22.55
N CYS A 298 -28.82 -22.38 -21.82
CA CYS A 298 -29.29 -23.76 -21.96
C CYS A 298 -29.85 -24.05 -23.36
N ARG A 299 -30.58 -23.09 -23.97
CA ARG A 299 -31.08 -23.26 -25.35
C ARG A 299 -29.97 -23.19 -26.38
N GLU A 300 -29.09 -22.19 -26.30
CA GLU A 300 -28.02 -21.97 -27.27
C GLU A 300 -27.00 -23.12 -27.30
N LEU A 301 -26.70 -23.68 -26.13
CA LEU A 301 -25.74 -24.76 -25.96
C LEU A 301 -26.38 -26.16 -25.93
N GLU A 302 -27.70 -26.26 -26.06
CA GLU A 302 -28.45 -27.50 -25.87
C GLU A 302 -28.02 -28.24 -24.59
N ALA A 303 -27.84 -27.46 -23.50
CA ALA A 303 -27.27 -27.93 -22.24
C ALA A 303 -28.29 -27.89 -21.11
N ASP A 304 -28.14 -28.79 -20.14
CA ASP A 304 -28.92 -28.82 -18.90
C ASP A 304 -28.02 -28.72 -17.64
N PHE A 305 -26.71 -28.76 -17.84
CA PHE A 305 -25.69 -28.56 -16.80
C PHE A 305 -24.65 -27.54 -17.28
N LEU A 306 -24.57 -26.38 -16.62
CA LEU A 306 -23.70 -25.28 -17.00
C LEU A 306 -22.56 -25.10 -16.02
N ILE A 307 -21.34 -24.98 -16.54
CA ILE A 307 -20.13 -24.73 -15.77
C ILE A 307 -19.54 -23.38 -16.22
N PHE A 308 -19.34 -22.45 -15.30
CA PHE A 308 -18.66 -21.18 -15.60
C PHE A 308 -17.20 -21.26 -15.22
N HIS A 309 -16.30 -21.07 -16.19
CA HIS A 309 -14.85 -21.04 -15.98
C HIS A 309 -14.28 -19.67 -16.39
N PRO A 310 -14.35 -18.66 -15.50
CA PRO A 310 -13.94 -17.29 -15.80
C PRO A 310 -12.44 -17.03 -15.72
N SER A 311 -11.65 -17.99 -15.28
CA SER A 311 -10.21 -17.82 -15.10
C SER A 311 -9.52 -17.43 -16.40
N ARG A 312 -8.63 -16.44 -16.31
CA ARG A 312 -7.78 -16.05 -17.46
C ARG A 312 -7.12 -17.29 -18.07
N GLN A 313 -7.09 -17.37 -19.38
CA GLN A 313 -6.38 -18.43 -20.08
C GLN A 313 -4.87 -18.22 -19.94
N HIS A 314 -4.33 -18.74 -18.87
CA HIS A 314 -2.91 -18.69 -18.52
C HIS A 314 -2.44 -20.09 -18.12
N TRP A 315 -1.92 -20.82 -19.07
CA TRP A 315 -1.32 -22.13 -18.86
C TRP A 315 -0.31 -22.40 -19.98
N GLU A 316 0.81 -22.98 -19.65
CA GLU A 316 1.90 -23.29 -20.58
C GLU A 316 2.55 -24.61 -20.18
N PRO A 317 3.26 -25.31 -21.08
CA PRO A 317 4.01 -26.51 -20.72
C PRO A 317 5.00 -26.28 -19.57
N GLN A 318 5.63 -25.10 -19.55
CA GLN A 318 6.43 -24.62 -18.42
C GLN A 318 5.58 -23.73 -17.53
N ARG A 319 5.11 -24.30 -16.41
CA ARG A 319 4.22 -23.60 -15.47
C ARG A 319 4.91 -22.41 -14.81
N HIS A 320 4.27 -21.25 -14.85
CA HIS A 320 4.77 -20.07 -14.16
C HIS A 320 4.27 -20.01 -12.71
N PRO A 321 5.17 -19.79 -11.73
CA PRO A 321 4.81 -19.88 -10.30
C PRO A 321 3.85 -18.79 -9.82
N SER A 322 3.69 -17.68 -10.55
CA SER A 322 2.95 -16.50 -10.06
C SER A 322 1.56 -16.34 -10.67
N TRP A 323 1.32 -16.78 -11.91
CA TRP A 323 0.05 -16.47 -12.60
C TRP A 323 -0.61 -17.68 -13.29
N GLU A 324 -0.05 -18.85 -13.21
CA GLU A 324 -0.56 -20.08 -13.82
C GLU A 324 -1.95 -20.43 -13.29
N LYS A 325 -2.88 -20.75 -14.18
CA LYS A 325 -4.27 -21.06 -13.81
C LYS A 325 -4.64 -22.54 -13.98
N GLY A 326 -3.92 -23.30 -14.79
CA GLY A 326 -4.22 -24.71 -15.05
C GLY A 326 -5.51 -24.93 -15.85
N ASN A 327 -5.82 -24.05 -16.81
CA ASN A 327 -7.01 -24.19 -17.65
C ASN A 327 -7.02 -25.49 -18.44
N ASP A 328 -5.85 -26.02 -18.86
CA ASP A 328 -5.72 -27.30 -19.52
C ASP A 328 -6.15 -28.48 -18.63
N ILE A 329 -5.94 -28.38 -17.32
CA ILE A 329 -6.40 -29.39 -16.34
C ILE A 329 -7.93 -29.44 -16.35
N PHE A 330 -8.58 -28.29 -16.29
CA PHE A 330 -10.04 -28.19 -16.39
C PHE A 330 -10.54 -28.74 -17.72
N LEU A 331 -9.98 -28.28 -18.86
CA LEU A 331 -10.44 -28.68 -20.19
C LEU A 331 -10.34 -30.19 -20.42
N LYS A 332 -9.26 -30.84 -20.00
CA LYS A 332 -9.08 -32.31 -20.09
C LYS A 332 -10.09 -33.06 -19.23
N GLY A 333 -10.30 -32.63 -17.98
CA GLY A 333 -11.29 -33.21 -17.08
C GLY A 333 -12.73 -33.05 -17.59
N PHE A 334 -13.07 -31.85 -18.06
CA PHE A 334 -14.36 -31.55 -18.68
C PHE A 334 -14.61 -32.35 -19.95
N ALA A 335 -13.60 -32.46 -20.82
CA ALA A 335 -13.71 -33.27 -22.05
C ALA A 335 -14.05 -34.74 -21.74
N ARG A 336 -13.41 -35.31 -20.75
CA ARG A 336 -13.76 -36.67 -20.28
C ARG A 336 -15.20 -36.70 -19.77
N PHE A 337 -15.61 -35.75 -18.95
CA PHE A 337 -16.95 -35.67 -18.37
C PHE A 337 -18.05 -35.65 -19.44
N VAL A 338 -17.94 -34.79 -20.45
CA VAL A 338 -18.95 -34.71 -21.52
C VAL A 338 -18.96 -35.93 -22.41
N LYS A 339 -17.82 -36.60 -22.62
CA LYS A 339 -17.73 -37.81 -23.46
C LYS A 339 -18.22 -39.08 -22.78
N THR A 340 -18.08 -39.19 -21.48
CA THR A 340 -18.31 -40.47 -20.77
C THR A 340 -19.48 -40.42 -19.80
N THR A 341 -19.89 -39.25 -19.33
CA THR A 341 -20.83 -39.14 -18.20
C THR A 341 -22.05 -38.26 -18.52
N HIS A 342 -21.85 -37.04 -18.99
CA HIS A 342 -22.95 -36.08 -19.19
C HIS A 342 -22.80 -35.29 -20.49
N PRO A 343 -23.22 -35.84 -21.65
CA PRO A 343 -23.03 -35.19 -22.97
C PRO A 343 -23.71 -33.83 -23.12
N ARG A 344 -24.70 -33.52 -22.28
CA ARG A 344 -25.44 -32.23 -22.31
C ARG A 344 -24.87 -31.18 -21.35
N ALA A 345 -23.69 -31.42 -20.79
CA ALA A 345 -22.99 -30.37 -20.06
C ALA A 345 -22.32 -29.39 -21.04
N ALA A 346 -22.26 -28.12 -20.66
CA ALA A 346 -21.52 -27.08 -21.39
C ALA A 346 -20.69 -26.22 -20.43
N ALA A 347 -19.56 -25.73 -20.91
CA ALA A 347 -18.71 -24.81 -20.18
C ALA A 347 -18.67 -23.43 -20.86
N ILE A 348 -18.74 -22.37 -20.05
CA ILE A 348 -18.64 -20.98 -20.48
C ILE A 348 -17.27 -20.48 -20.05
N LEU A 349 -16.44 -20.08 -21.02
CA LEU A 349 -15.08 -19.59 -20.83
C LEU A 349 -15.00 -18.10 -21.19
N VAL A 350 -14.06 -17.40 -20.54
CA VAL A 350 -13.81 -15.98 -20.86
C VAL A 350 -12.63 -15.86 -21.83
N ASP A 351 -12.86 -15.10 -22.91
CA ASP A 351 -11.90 -14.86 -23.99
C ASP A 351 -10.89 -13.79 -23.58
N TRP A 352 -9.99 -14.12 -22.66
CA TRP A 352 -8.90 -13.28 -22.25
C TRP A 352 -7.75 -14.06 -21.63
N GLY A 353 -6.54 -13.52 -21.73
CA GLY A 353 -5.32 -14.17 -21.24
C GLY A 353 -4.34 -14.49 -22.37
N ARG A 354 -3.14 -14.86 -21.98
CA ARG A 354 -2.01 -15.03 -22.90
C ARG A 354 -2.11 -16.30 -23.77
N THR A 355 -2.86 -17.31 -23.30
CA THR A 355 -2.92 -18.64 -23.92
C THR A 355 -4.34 -19.00 -24.42
N VAL A 356 -5.13 -18.00 -24.84
CA VAL A 356 -6.46 -18.24 -25.43
C VAL A 356 -6.37 -19.11 -26.69
N SER A 357 -5.41 -18.84 -27.57
CA SER A 357 -5.21 -19.61 -28.80
C SER A 357 -4.86 -21.08 -28.49
N GLN A 358 -4.02 -21.33 -27.50
CA GLN A 358 -3.67 -22.67 -27.06
C GLN A 358 -4.89 -23.39 -26.43
N SER A 359 -5.72 -22.64 -25.68
CA SER A 359 -6.97 -23.21 -25.13
C SER A 359 -7.96 -23.60 -26.23
N ARG A 360 -8.09 -22.78 -27.29
CA ARG A 360 -8.92 -23.10 -28.46
C ARG A 360 -8.39 -24.34 -29.18
N ALA A 361 -7.09 -24.41 -29.44
CA ALA A 361 -6.47 -25.56 -30.08
C ALA A 361 -6.67 -26.86 -29.26
N LEU A 362 -6.51 -26.78 -27.94
CA LEU A 362 -6.76 -27.93 -27.05
C LEU A 362 -8.24 -28.36 -27.05
N ILE A 363 -9.18 -27.43 -27.10
CA ILE A 363 -10.63 -27.70 -27.19
C ILE A 363 -10.95 -28.45 -28.50
N ASP A 364 -10.34 -28.03 -29.61
CA ASP A 364 -10.51 -28.71 -30.93
C ASP A 364 -9.88 -30.11 -30.88
N GLU A 365 -8.67 -30.26 -30.38
CA GLU A 365 -8.00 -31.56 -30.20
C GLU A 365 -8.84 -32.51 -29.33
N LEU A 366 -9.40 -31.98 -28.24
CA LEU A 366 -10.28 -32.74 -27.36
C LEU A 366 -11.67 -32.99 -27.98
N GLY A 367 -12.02 -32.41 -29.11
CA GLY A 367 -13.30 -32.61 -29.82
C GLY A 367 -14.52 -32.17 -28.96
N ILE A 368 -14.40 -31.07 -28.23
CA ILE A 368 -15.45 -30.54 -27.35
C ILE A 368 -15.91 -29.12 -27.70
N ALA A 369 -15.53 -28.62 -28.88
CA ALA A 369 -15.86 -27.25 -29.31
C ALA A 369 -17.37 -26.94 -29.25
N GLY A 370 -18.23 -27.90 -29.58
CA GLY A 370 -19.69 -27.74 -29.48
C GLY A 370 -20.25 -27.70 -28.04
N ARG A 371 -19.41 -27.84 -27.03
CA ARG A 371 -19.77 -27.75 -25.60
C ARG A 371 -19.13 -26.58 -24.88
N ILE A 372 -18.50 -25.68 -25.64
CA ILE A 372 -17.81 -24.49 -25.10
C ILE A 372 -18.45 -23.23 -25.67
N ALA A 373 -18.85 -22.33 -24.78
CA ALA A 373 -19.18 -20.96 -25.13
C ALA A 373 -18.04 -20.02 -24.71
N TRP A 374 -17.64 -19.13 -25.59
CA TRP A 374 -16.69 -18.07 -25.30
C TRP A 374 -17.44 -16.76 -25.10
N ILE A 375 -17.12 -16.05 -24.02
CA ILE A 375 -17.66 -14.71 -23.75
C ILE A 375 -16.52 -13.70 -23.51
N SER A 376 -16.79 -12.44 -23.80
CA SER A 376 -15.87 -11.34 -23.44
C SER A 376 -15.72 -11.23 -21.92
N PRO A 377 -14.64 -10.60 -21.41
CA PRO A 377 -14.51 -10.26 -20.01
C PRO A 377 -15.74 -9.53 -19.48
N ARG A 378 -16.17 -9.86 -18.29
CA ARG A 378 -17.37 -9.29 -17.66
C ARG A 378 -17.01 -8.50 -16.41
N ASN A 379 -17.67 -7.37 -16.20
CA ASN A 379 -17.61 -6.59 -14.95
C ASN A 379 -18.22 -7.37 -13.77
N ALA A 380 -18.18 -6.80 -12.56
CA ALA A 380 -18.65 -7.50 -11.36
C ALA A 380 -20.12 -7.95 -11.47
N ALA A 381 -21.01 -7.13 -12.04
CA ALA A 381 -22.42 -7.45 -12.24
C ALA A 381 -22.59 -8.60 -13.26
N GLY A 382 -21.89 -8.53 -14.39
CA GLY A 382 -21.89 -9.58 -15.41
C GLY A 382 -21.34 -10.90 -14.86
N MET A 383 -20.22 -10.86 -14.13
CA MET A 383 -19.67 -12.03 -13.45
C MET A 383 -20.69 -12.69 -12.52
N ALA A 384 -21.39 -11.90 -11.70
CA ALA A 384 -22.43 -12.39 -10.82
C ALA A 384 -23.59 -13.06 -11.58
N ALA A 385 -23.99 -12.49 -12.71
CA ALA A 385 -25.05 -13.06 -13.56
C ALA A 385 -24.65 -14.44 -14.10
N TYR A 386 -23.44 -14.59 -14.65
CA TYR A 386 -22.94 -15.89 -15.17
C TYR A 386 -22.70 -16.91 -14.03
N ILE A 387 -22.19 -16.49 -12.88
CA ILE A 387 -22.04 -17.38 -11.71
C ILE A 387 -23.40 -17.95 -11.29
N ARG A 388 -24.42 -17.09 -11.15
CA ARG A 388 -25.77 -17.54 -10.77
C ARG A 388 -26.48 -18.37 -11.86
N ALA A 389 -26.20 -18.11 -13.14
CA ALA A 389 -26.77 -18.86 -14.24
C ALA A 389 -26.20 -20.28 -14.33
N SER A 390 -25.07 -20.55 -13.70
CA SER A 390 -24.33 -21.80 -13.79
C SER A 390 -24.59 -22.72 -12.58
N ASP A 391 -24.48 -24.03 -12.79
CA ASP A 391 -24.57 -25.04 -11.74
C ASP A 391 -23.30 -25.11 -10.90
N VAL A 392 -22.15 -24.72 -11.50
CA VAL A 392 -20.82 -24.81 -10.92
C VAL A 392 -19.96 -23.63 -11.40
N LEU A 393 -19.23 -23.02 -10.49
CA LEU A 393 -18.07 -22.21 -10.83
C LEU A 393 -16.82 -23.08 -10.81
N ALA A 394 -16.09 -23.15 -11.93
CA ALA A 394 -14.75 -23.77 -12.00
C ALA A 394 -13.70 -22.65 -12.04
N ASP A 395 -12.86 -22.50 -11.00
CA ASP A 395 -11.90 -21.39 -10.94
C ASP A 395 -10.51 -21.81 -11.46
N GLN A 396 -9.52 -22.02 -10.63
CA GLN A 396 -8.13 -22.32 -11.01
C GLN A 396 -7.62 -23.63 -10.40
N PHE A 397 -6.70 -24.31 -11.11
CA PHE A 397 -6.33 -25.70 -10.80
C PHE A 397 -4.83 -25.93 -10.59
N PHE A 398 -4.03 -24.86 -10.45
CA PHE A 398 -2.57 -25.02 -10.34
C PHE A 398 -1.99 -24.42 -9.04
N LEU A 399 -2.20 -23.13 -8.75
CA LEU A 399 -1.51 -22.45 -7.65
C LEU A 399 -1.93 -22.91 -6.25
N GLY A 400 -3.08 -23.55 -6.11
CA GLY A 400 -3.60 -23.96 -4.81
C GLY A 400 -4.05 -22.81 -3.91
N ALA A 401 -4.26 -21.63 -4.48
CA ALA A 401 -4.76 -20.44 -3.81
C ALA A 401 -5.88 -19.80 -4.64
N TRP A 402 -6.64 -18.88 -4.07
CA TRP A 402 -7.72 -18.17 -4.77
C TRP A 402 -7.58 -16.65 -4.71
N GLY A 403 -8.21 -15.96 -5.65
CA GLY A 403 -8.45 -14.51 -5.64
C GLY A 403 -9.91 -14.19 -5.30
N SER A 404 -10.48 -13.17 -5.94
CA SER A 404 -11.86 -12.71 -5.67
C SER A 404 -12.97 -13.53 -6.36
N THR A 405 -12.64 -14.45 -7.27
CA THR A 405 -13.63 -15.20 -8.06
C THR A 405 -14.39 -16.24 -7.22
N MET A 406 -13.66 -17.12 -6.53
CA MET A 406 -14.25 -18.15 -5.68
C MET A 406 -15.11 -17.54 -4.55
N PRO A 407 -14.68 -16.51 -3.81
CA PRO A 407 -15.53 -15.85 -2.82
C PRO A 407 -16.86 -15.32 -3.38
N ARG A 408 -16.87 -14.79 -4.62
CA ARG A 408 -18.12 -14.37 -5.31
C ARG A 408 -19.08 -15.55 -5.49
N ALA A 409 -18.58 -16.72 -5.85
CA ALA A 409 -19.42 -17.91 -5.98
C ALA A 409 -19.99 -18.37 -4.63
N LEU A 410 -19.17 -18.38 -3.58
CA LEU A 410 -19.63 -18.72 -2.22
C LEU A 410 -20.69 -17.74 -1.73
N TYR A 411 -20.47 -16.42 -1.93
CA TYR A 411 -21.45 -15.38 -1.59
C TYR A 411 -22.78 -15.58 -2.31
N LEU A 412 -22.74 -15.95 -3.60
CA LEU A 412 -23.92 -16.18 -4.44
C LEU A 412 -24.58 -17.56 -4.21
N GLY A 413 -23.98 -18.42 -3.41
CA GLY A 413 -24.47 -19.77 -3.20
C GLY A 413 -24.29 -20.68 -4.41
N THR A 414 -23.33 -20.42 -5.28
CA THR A 414 -22.98 -21.29 -6.40
C THR A 414 -21.82 -22.21 -5.98
N PRO A 415 -21.94 -23.55 -6.12
CA PRO A 415 -20.86 -24.47 -5.81
C PRO A 415 -19.58 -24.12 -6.57
N ALA A 416 -18.45 -24.12 -5.88
CA ALA A 416 -17.15 -23.85 -6.47
C ALA A 416 -16.30 -25.11 -6.57
N MET A 417 -15.63 -25.30 -7.71
CA MET A 417 -14.59 -26.28 -7.97
C MET A 417 -13.27 -25.57 -8.19
N ILE A 418 -12.25 -25.89 -7.43
CA ILE A 418 -10.96 -25.19 -7.46
C ILE A 418 -9.89 -26.07 -6.81
N TYR A 419 -8.63 -25.90 -7.16
CA TYR A 419 -7.54 -26.45 -6.36
C TYR A 419 -7.23 -25.54 -5.17
N VAL A 420 -7.28 -26.13 -3.97
CA VAL A 420 -6.89 -25.51 -2.69
C VAL A 420 -5.81 -26.33 -2.04
N ASN A 421 -4.64 -25.75 -1.84
CA ASN A 421 -3.61 -26.36 -1.00
C ASN A 421 -3.92 -26.05 0.48
N GLU A 422 -4.58 -26.97 1.15
CA GLU A 422 -5.05 -26.80 2.52
C GLU A 422 -3.93 -26.48 3.51
N SER A 423 -2.73 -27.07 3.33
CA SER A 423 -1.62 -26.84 4.25
C SER A 423 -1.19 -25.37 4.29
N ILE A 424 -1.28 -24.67 3.14
CA ILE A 424 -0.93 -23.25 3.01
C ILE A 424 -2.06 -22.34 3.52
N HIS A 425 -3.30 -22.82 3.58
CA HIS A 425 -4.44 -21.99 3.97
C HIS A 425 -4.73 -22.01 5.48
N ARG A 426 -4.20 -22.99 6.22
CA ARG A 426 -4.50 -23.14 7.65
C ARG A 426 -4.04 -21.97 8.54
N TRP A 427 -3.08 -21.19 8.10
CA TRP A 427 -2.68 -19.98 8.84
C TRP A 427 -3.66 -18.81 8.64
N CYS A 428 -4.44 -18.81 7.52
CA CYS A 428 -5.44 -17.79 7.21
C CYS A 428 -6.80 -18.09 7.81
N PHE A 429 -7.21 -19.36 7.70
CA PHE A 429 -8.57 -19.82 8.02
C PHE A 429 -8.53 -21.06 8.90
N PRO A 430 -9.24 -21.05 10.04
CA PRO A 430 -9.34 -22.24 10.88
C PRO A 430 -10.14 -23.37 10.22
N GLU A 431 -11.05 -23.04 9.30
CA GLU A 431 -11.84 -23.98 8.51
C GLU A 431 -11.64 -23.74 7.02
N MET A 432 -11.44 -24.80 6.25
CA MET A 432 -11.33 -24.68 4.79
C MET A 432 -12.67 -24.34 4.16
N PRO A 433 -12.66 -23.56 3.04
CA PRO A 433 -13.89 -23.30 2.31
C PRO A 433 -14.49 -24.60 1.78
N PRO A 434 -15.81 -24.79 1.86
CA PRO A 434 -16.50 -25.95 1.32
C PRO A 434 -16.56 -25.86 -0.21
N VAL A 435 -15.52 -26.39 -0.86
CA VAL A 435 -15.37 -26.41 -2.33
C VAL A 435 -15.06 -27.84 -2.78
N VAL A 436 -15.28 -28.14 -4.05
CA VAL A 436 -14.79 -29.36 -4.68
C VAL A 436 -13.31 -29.17 -4.99
N ASN A 437 -12.44 -29.70 -4.12
CA ASN A 437 -10.99 -29.51 -4.22
C ASN A 437 -10.37 -30.46 -5.25
N THR A 438 -9.89 -29.94 -6.37
CA THR A 438 -9.40 -30.72 -7.51
C THR A 438 -8.13 -30.10 -8.09
N LYS A 439 -7.06 -30.89 -8.24
CA LYS A 439 -5.75 -30.41 -8.72
C LYS A 439 -5.28 -31.01 -10.06
N ASP A 440 -5.99 -32.01 -10.56
CA ASP A 440 -5.68 -32.69 -11.81
C ASP A 440 -6.96 -33.02 -12.60
N SER A 441 -6.81 -33.44 -13.84
CA SER A 441 -7.94 -33.70 -14.74
C SER A 441 -8.83 -34.84 -14.31
N ASP A 442 -8.28 -35.86 -13.63
CA ASP A 442 -9.07 -36.97 -13.13
C ASP A 442 -9.93 -36.55 -11.94
N ALA A 443 -9.35 -35.74 -11.04
CA ALA A 443 -10.09 -35.13 -9.93
C ALA A 443 -11.18 -34.17 -10.43
N VAL A 444 -10.90 -33.35 -11.47
CA VAL A 444 -11.91 -32.49 -12.11
C VAL A 444 -13.07 -33.32 -12.66
N HIS A 445 -12.79 -34.43 -13.40
CA HIS A 445 -13.83 -35.32 -13.89
C HIS A 445 -14.67 -35.91 -12.73
N ALA A 446 -14.01 -36.46 -11.71
CA ALA A 446 -14.69 -37.05 -10.57
C ALA A 446 -15.55 -36.03 -9.79
N GLY A 447 -15.03 -34.80 -9.61
CA GLY A 447 -15.75 -33.71 -8.97
C GLY A 447 -16.99 -33.26 -9.77
N LEU A 448 -16.90 -33.20 -11.10
CA LEU A 448 -18.05 -32.91 -11.96
C LEU A 448 -19.13 -34.02 -11.85
N CYS A 449 -18.72 -35.29 -11.77
CA CYS A 449 -19.65 -36.37 -11.55
C CYS A 449 -20.41 -36.25 -10.21
N GLN A 450 -19.71 -35.87 -9.13
CA GLN A 450 -20.34 -35.62 -7.82
C GLN A 450 -21.32 -34.44 -7.88
N LEU A 451 -20.96 -33.37 -8.63
CA LEU A 451 -21.78 -32.18 -8.77
C LEU A 451 -23.04 -32.39 -9.65
N LEU A 452 -23.24 -33.54 -10.30
CA LEU A 452 -24.52 -33.87 -10.92
C LEU A 452 -25.63 -34.08 -9.87
N ASP A 453 -25.28 -34.51 -8.66
CA ASP A 453 -26.25 -34.62 -7.56
C ASP A 453 -26.68 -33.22 -7.08
N GLU A 454 -27.95 -32.90 -7.33
CA GLU A 454 -28.52 -31.60 -6.93
C GLU A 454 -28.55 -31.43 -5.41
N ASN A 455 -28.76 -32.48 -4.64
CA ASN A 455 -28.74 -32.38 -3.18
C ASN A 455 -27.34 -32.09 -2.66
N TYR A 456 -26.31 -32.65 -3.29
CA TYR A 456 -24.92 -32.35 -2.98
C TYR A 456 -24.62 -30.87 -3.30
N ARG A 457 -25.02 -30.40 -4.49
CA ARG A 457 -24.85 -29.00 -4.85
C ARG A 457 -25.54 -28.05 -3.86
N ARG A 458 -26.79 -28.35 -3.46
CA ARG A 458 -27.53 -27.53 -2.48
C ARG A 458 -26.82 -27.46 -1.12
N LYS A 459 -26.31 -28.59 -0.63
CA LYS A 459 -25.54 -28.65 0.63
C LYS A 459 -24.26 -27.85 0.52
N LEU A 460 -23.53 -27.98 -0.58
CA LEU A 460 -22.28 -27.25 -0.83
C LEU A 460 -22.52 -25.75 -0.93
N SER A 461 -23.58 -25.31 -1.61
CA SER A 461 -24.03 -23.92 -1.70
C SER A 461 -24.30 -23.30 -0.33
N ALA A 462 -25.11 -23.96 0.48
CA ALA A 462 -25.47 -23.48 1.82
C ALA A 462 -24.22 -23.38 2.74
N ALA A 463 -23.37 -24.41 2.71
CA ALA A 463 -22.12 -24.41 3.47
C ALA A 463 -21.17 -23.32 2.99
N GLY A 464 -21.07 -23.12 1.66
CA GLY A 464 -20.24 -22.09 1.04
C GLY A 464 -20.64 -20.70 1.46
N ARG A 465 -21.93 -20.39 1.44
CA ARG A 465 -22.46 -19.12 1.89
C ARG A 465 -22.18 -18.88 3.38
N ALA A 466 -22.43 -19.87 4.23
CA ALA A 466 -22.16 -19.78 5.67
C ALA A 466 -20.67 -19.56 5.97
N TRP A 467 -19.77 -20.23 5.22
CA TRP A 467 -18.34 -20.02 5.33
C TRP A 467 -17.93 -18.62 4.90
N TYR A 468 -18.49 -18.10 3.79
CA TYR A 468 -18.25 -16.73 3.33
C TYR A 468 -18.64 -15.71 4.40
N ASP A 469 -19.85 -15.80 4.91
CA ASP A 469 -20.36 -14.88 5.93
C ASP A 469 -19.49 -14.90 7.19
N LYS A 470 -18.93 -16.07 7.54
CA LYS A 470 -18.09 -16.25 8.73
C LYS A 470 -16.65 -15.76 8.56
N TYR A 471 -16.06 -15.87 7.36
CA TYR A 471 -14.62 -15.70 7.17
C TYR A 471 -14.22 -14.70 6.08
N HIS A 472 -15.11 -14.29 5.22
CA HIS A 472 -14.77 -13.52 4.03
C HIS A 472 -15.73 -12.34 3.75
N SER A 473 -16.73 -12.11 4.59
CA SER A 473 -17.65 -10.97 4.40
C SER A 473 -16.91 -9.64 4.45
N ASN A 474 -17.44 -8.63 3.77
CA ASN A 474 -16.87 -7.29 3.80
C ASN A 474 -16.78 -6.73 5.21
N GLU A 475 -17.71 -7.08 6.10
CA GLU A 475 -17.68 -6.72 7.51
C GLU A 475 -16.42 -7.25 8.21
N ILE A 476 -16.09 -8.53 8.01
CA ILE A 476 -14.90 -9.18 8.59
C ILE A 476 -13.61 -8.57 8.05
N ILE A 477 -13.56 -8.34 6.74
CA ILE A 477 -12.40 -7.71 6.08
C ILE A 477 -12.20 -6.30 6.63
N THR A 478 -13.28 -5.51 6.70
CA THR A 478 -13.25 -4.14 7.22
C THR A 478 -12.75 -4.09 8.66
N ALA A 479 -13.25 -4.97 9.52
CA ALA A 479 -12.84 -5.01 10.91
C ALA A 479 -11.35 -5.39 11.06
N GLY A 480 -10.88 -6.40 10.35
CA GLY A 480 -9.45 -6.79 10.35
C GLY A 480 -8.53 -5.68 9.85
N PHE A 481 -8.93 -5.01 8.76
CA PHE A 481 -8.19 -3.90 8.17
C PHE A 481 -8.15 -2.68 9.12
N SER A 482 -9.31 -2.30 9.65
CA SER A 482 -9.46 -1.20 10.60
C SER A 482 -8.66 -1.42 11.88
N GLN A 483 -8.67 -2.66 12.41
CA GLN A 483 -7.86 -3.03 13.57
C GLN A 483 -6.36 -2.91 13.28
N ALA A 484 -5.91 -3.32 12.10
CA ALA A 484 -4.51 -3.20 11.70
C ALA A 484 -4.07 -1.73 11.65
N ILE A 485 -4.87 -0.85 11.06
CA ILE A 485 -4.63 0.60 11.05
C ILE A 485 -4.52 1.14 12.46
N ARG A 486 -5.48 0.83 13.35
CA ARG A 486 -5.46 1.24 14.75
C ARG A 486 -4.15 0.83 15.44
N ASP A 487 -3.78 -0.44 15.33
CA ASP A 487 -2.61 -0.99 16.03
C ASP A 487 -1.31 -0.32 15.56
N VAL A 488 -1.20 0.00 14.28
CA VAL A 488 -0.05 0.71 13.72
C VAL A 488 -0.01 2.18 14.19
N LEU A 489 -1.15 2.86 14.20
CA LEU A 489 -1.24 4.24 14.70
C LEU A 489 -0.85 4.32 16.18
N MET A 490 -1.36 3.42 17.02
CA MET A 490 -1.01 3.35 18.45
C MET A 490 0.48 3.09 18.67
N ARG A 491 1.08 2.15 17.92
CA ARG A 491 2.53 1.88 18.00
C ARG A 491 3.36 3.09 17.58
N THR A 492 2.93 3.80 16.55
CA THR A 492 3.61 5.00 16.06
C THR A 492 3.56 6.13 17.10
N GLU A 493 2.42 6.32 17.73
CA GLU A 493 2.27 7.30 18.82
C GLU A 493 3.17 6.95 20.01
N THR A 494 3.18 5.69 20.44
CA THR A 494 4.04 5.22 21.52
C THR A 494 5.52 5.48 21.22
N ARG A 495 5.99 5.20 19.99
CA ARG A 495 7.37 5.51 19.57
C ARG A 495 7.64 7.01 19.66
N ARG A 496 6.77 7.85 19.12
CA ARG A 496 6.93 9.32 19.19
C ARG A 496 7.06 9.83 20.62
N LEU A 497 6.24 9.30 21.53
CA LEU A 497 6.32 9.66 22.94
C LEU A 497 7.65 9.23 23.58
N HIS A 498 8.14 8.03 23.27
CA HIS A 498 9.44 7.55 23.73
C HIS A 498 10.61 8.38 23.18
N ASP A 499 10.57 8.74 21.89
CA ASP A 499 11.60 9.58 21.28
C ASP A 499 11.61 10.98 21.86
N ALA A 500 10.45 11.61 22.01
CA ALA A 500 10.33 12.92 22.67
C ALA A 500 10.81 12.89 24.15
N ALA A 501 10.51 11.81 24.86
CA ALA A 501 10.99 11.64 26.24
C ALA A 501 12.52 11.45 26.31
N ARG A 502 13.11 10.80 25.29
CA ARG A 502 14.58 10.68 25.16
C ARG A 502 15.21 12.04 24.87
N GLU A 503 14.72 12.75 23.85
CA GLU A 503 15.20 14.09 23.50
C GLU A 503 15.13 15.07 24.69
N LEU A 504 14.04 14.99 25.46
CA LEU A 504 13.89 15.81 26.67
C LEU A 504 14.93 15.45 27.74
N ARG A 505 15.26 14.17 27.93
CA ARG A 505 16.33 13.75 28.85
C ARG A 505 17.69 14.26 28.39
N ASP A 506 18.00 14.13 27.10
CA ASP A 506 19.26 14.58 26.52
C ASP A 506 19.40 16.12 26.64
N ALA A 507 18.34 16.86 26.35
CA ALA A 507 18.31 18.32 26.54
C ALA A 507 18.52 18.72 28.03
N ARG A 508 17.91 17.99 28.97
CA ARG A 508 18.13 18.22 30.41
C ARG A 508 19.58 18.00 30.82
N ALA A 509 20.18 16.89 30.37
CA ALA A 509 21.59 16.59 30.66
C ALA A 509 22.51 17.71 30.11
N ILE A 510 22.26 18.23 28.90
CA ILE A 510 22.99 19.37 28.35
C ILE A 510 22.82 20.62 29.23
N CYS A 511 21.60 20.91 29.68
CA CYS A 511 21.34 22.05 30.57
C CYS A 511 22.07 21.92 31.89
N ASP A 512 22.12 20.74 32.48
CA ASP A 512 22.79 20.48 33.76
C ASP A 512 24.32 20.64 33.62
N ASN A 513 24.93 20.12 32.54
CA ASN A 513 26.33 20.33 32.22
C ASN A 513 26.68 21.83 32.02
N LEU A 514 25.80 22.60 31.36
CA LEU A 514 25.97 24.03 31.18
C LEU A 514 25.89 24.80 32.53
N ARG A 515 25.02 24.36 33.46
CA ARG A 515 24.94 24.95 34.79
C ARG A 515 26.19 24.71 35.63
N GLU A 516 26.73 23.49 35.56
CA GLU A 516 27.99 23.15 36.24
C GLU A 516 29.15 23.97 35.69
N ALA A 517 29.26 24.09 34.34
CA ALA A 517 30.28 24.93 33.74
C ALA A 517 30.13 26.42 34.13
N GLN A 518 28.90 26.92 34.19
CA GLN A 518 28.63 28.27 34.66
C GLN A 518 29.04 28.49 36.13
N GLN A 519 28.77 27.52 36.99
CA GLN A 519 29.18 27.59 38.41
C GLN A 519 30.69 27.59 38.55
N THR A 520 31.41 26.74 37.80
CA THR A 520 32.87 26.67 37.79
C THR A 520 33.47 28.00 37.34
N LEU A 521 33.01 28.55 36.20
CA LEU A 521 33.47 29.86 35.70
C LEU A 521 33.17 31.00 36.71
N THR A 522 32.04 30.94 37.41
CA THR A 522 31.70 31.95 38.43
C THR A 522 32.66 31.86 39.61
N GLY A 523 33.03 30.66 40.02
CA GLY A 523 34.06 30.42 41.06
C GLY A 523 35.42 30.98 40.67
N GLU A 524 35.89 30.64 39.45
CA GLU A 524 37.17 31.13 38.92
C GLU A 524 37.20 32.66 38.80
N LEU A 525 36.11 33.26 38.33
CA LEU A 525 36.00 34.74 38.29
C LEU A 525 36.04 35.36 39.66
N SER A 526 35.47 34.74 40.67
CA SER A 526 35.51 35.20 42.07
C SER A 526 36.93 35.14 42.62
N GLN A 527 37.65 34.05 42.35
CA GLN A 527 39.05 33.88 42.75
C GLN A 527 39.95 34.96 42.09
N ILE A 528 39.83 35.13 40.79
CA ILE A 528 40.58 36.17 40.04
C ILE A 528 40.28 37.58 40.59
N ARG A 529 39.04 37.87 40.97
CA ARG A 529 38.68 39.15 41.62
C ARG A 529 39.38 39.34 42.95
N GLU A 530 39.49 38.31 43.77
CA GLU A 530 40.17 38.36 45.05
C GLU A 530 41.68 38.53 44.91
N GLU A 531 42.29 37.80 43.97
CA GLU A 531 43.71 37.96 43.62
C GLU A 531 44.01 39.39 43.12
N LEU A 532 43.15 39.97 42.29
CA LEU A 532 43.26 41.34 41.84
C LEU A 532 43.13 42.37 42.97
N ARG A 533 42.24 42.13 43.96
CA ARG A 533 42.10 42.96 45.14
C ARG A 533 43.38 42.94 45.98
N GLU A 534 43.92 41.75 46.20
CA GLU A 534 45.15 41.59 46.95
C GLU A 534 46.36 42.24 46.26
N LEU A 535 46.49 42.04 44.94
CA LEU A 535 47.51 42.71 44.13
C LEU A 535 47.37 44.23 44.17
N THR A 536 46.14 44.72 44.10
CA THR A 536 45.86 46.15 44.23
C THR A 536 46.26 46.70 45.63
N ARG A 537 46.02 45.90 46.70
CA ARG A 537 46.43 46.23 48.05
C ARG A 537 47.95 46.28 48.15
N GLN A 538 48.67 45.29 47.61
CA GLN A 538 50.14 45.25 47.59
C GLN A 538 50.75 46.41 46.85
N VAL A 539 50.19 46.77 45.68
CA VAL A 539 50.65 47.93 44.91
C VAL A 539 50.43 49.26 45.67
N ARG A 540 49.30 49.40 46.42
CA ARG A 540 49.09 50.57 47.29
C ARG A 540 50.08 50.65 48.45
N VAL A 541 50.39 49.51 49.08
CA VAL A 541 51.36 49.45 50.16
C VAL A 541 52.77 49.76 49.64
N ALA A 542 53.15 49.22 48.48
CA ALA A 542 54.44 49.50 47.84
C ALA A 542 54.54 50.98 47.41
N ALA A 543 53.46 51.55 46.88
CA ALA A 543 53.42 53.00 46.55
C ALA A 543 53.58 53.89 47.80
N ALA A 544 52.89 53.51 48.91
CA ALA A 544 53.01 54.28 50.16
C ALA A 544 54.41 54.16 50.80
N THR A 545 55.12 53.04 50.62
CA THR A 545 56.50 52.87 51.13
C THR A 545 57.53 53.57 50.25
N LEU A 546 57.24 53.87 48.98
CA LEU A 546 58.09 54.58 48.06
C LEU A 546 57.90 56.11 48.06
N ASP A 547 56.82 56.60 48.66
CA ASP A 547 56.43 58.02 48.71
C ASP A 547 57.46 58.93 49.37
N PRO A 548 58.34 58.51 50.31
CA PRO A 548 59.35 59.37 50.86
C PRO A 548 60.65 59.57 49.98
N ILE A 549 60.75 58.78 48.88
CA ILE A 549 62.06 58.61 48.26
C ILE A 549 62.13 59.15 46.79
N VAL A 550 61.01 59.51 46.12
CA VAL A 550 61.08 59.78 44.68
C VAL A 550 60.21 60.96 44.26
N PRO A 551 60.80 62.06 43.78
CA PRO A 551 60.09 63.17 43.07
C PRO A 551 59.79 62.76 41.62
N SER A 552 59.21 61.64 41.39
CA SER A 552 58.86 61.18 40.04
C SER A 552 57.57 60.30 40.02
N MET A 553 56.53 60.69 40.80
CA MET A 553 55.19 60.02 40.78
C MET A 553 54.55 59.94 39.38
N LEU A 554 54.99 60.77 38.42
CA LEU A 554 54.45 60.74 37.04
C LEU A 554 54.89 59.57 36.18
N ARG A 555 55.99 58.85 36.51
CA ARG A 555 56.43 57.64 35.75
C ARG A 555 55.74 56.36 36.24
N ALA A 556 55.43 56.22 37.53
CA ALA A 556 54.74 55.05 38.06
C ALA A 556 53.27 55.00 37.58
N GLN A 557 52.63 56.14 37.54
CA GLN A 557 51.23 56.26 37.04
C GLN A 557 51.09 55.87 35.55
N ARG A 558 52.10 56.20 34.73
CA ARG A 558 52.13 55.75 33.33
C ARG A 558 52.36 54.25 33.15
N MET A 559 53.18 53.62 34.01
CA MET A 559 53.39 52.16 33.95
C MET A 559 52.17 51.37 34.39
N VAL A 560 51.47 51.78 35.40
CA VAL A 560 50.21 51.14 35.85
C VAL A 560 49.11 51.23 34.73
N GLN A 561 49.02 52.37 34.06
CA GLN A 561 48.08 52.51 32.93
C GLN A 561 48.43 51.65 31.71
N LEU A 562 49.74 51.40 31.47
CA LEU A 562 50.18 50.54 30.40
C LEU A 562 49.94 49.04 30.68
N LEU A 563 50.05 48.61 31.92
CA LEU A 563 49.79 47.23 32.35
C LEU A 563 48.27 46.90 32.41
N TRP A 564 47.42 47.90 32.64
CA TRP A 564 45.95 47.67 32.69
C TRP A 564 45.26 47.61 31.32
N ARG A 565 45.85 48.17 30.28
CA ARG A 565 45.27 48.15 28.94
C ARG A 565 45.08 46.77 28.30
N PRO A 566 46.02 45.80 28.43
CA PRO A 566 45.82 44.47 27.89
C PRO A 566 44.72 43.70 28.59
N SER A 567 44.65 43.76 29.91
CA SER A 567 43.67 43.00 30.74
C SER A 567 42.24 43.50 30.55
N TYR A 568 42.05 44.81 30.37
CA TYR A 568 40.73 45.39 30.11
C TYR A 568 40.23 45.05 28.66
N ARG A 569 41.13 44.91 27.71
CA ARG A 569 40.80 44.44 26.35
C ARG A 569 40.41 42.98 26.34
N ALA A 570 41.10 42.14 27.10
CA ALA A 570 40.78 40.71 27.19
C ALA A 570 39.43 40.45 27.89
N ALA A 571 39.16 41.18 29.00
CA ALA A 571 37.87 41.09 29.69
C ALA A 571 36.70 41.57 28.83
N ARG A 572 36.89 42.63 28.02
CA ARG A 572 35.89 43.18 27.08
C ARG A 572 35.67 42.27 25.88
N PHE A 573 36.69 41.53 25.45
CA PHE A 573 36.58 40.50 24.41
C PHE A 573 35.80 39.31 24.90
N LEU A 574 36.09 38.76 26.09
CA LEU A 574 35.35 37.68 26.72
C LEU A 574 33.87 38.04 26.98
N TYR A 575 33.59 39.25 27.44
CA TYR A 575 32.23 39.73 27.64
C TYR A 575 31.42 39.80 26.31
N ARG A 576 32.07 40.21 25.18
CA ARG A 576 31.45 40.20 23.85
C ARG A 576 31.20 38.80 23.29
N VAL A 577 32.07 37.83 23.58
CA VAL A 577 31.92 36.44 23.16
C VAL A 577 30.75 35.78 23.92
N LEU A 578 30.62 36.05 25.21
CA LEU A 578 29.51 35.52 26.03
C LEU A 578 28.15 36.13 25.66
N GLN A 579 28.10 37.39 25.24
CA GLN A 579 26.84 38.01 24.77
C GLN A 579 26.39 37.50 23.37
N ARG A 580 27.32 37.03 22.52
CA ARG A 580 26.95 36.45 21.22
C ARG A 580 26.41 35.03 21.28
N GLY A 581 26.66 34.33 22.37
CA GLY A 581 26.13 32.96 22.60
C GLY A 581 24.71 32.89 23.13
N SER A 582 24.09 34.03 23.46
CA SER A 582 22.75 34.07 24.10
C SER A 582 21.60 34.51 23.19
N GLN A 583 21.82 34.60 21.85
CA GLN A 583 20.69 34.79 20.94
C GLN A 583 20.23 33.44 20.41
N PRO A 584 18.95 33.07 20.54
CA PRO A 584 18.43 31.89 19.86
C PRO A 584 18.48 32.09 18.35
N ALA A 585 18.88 31.08 17.62
CA ALA A 585 18.81 31.03 16.17
C ALA A 585 17.36 31.18 15.68
N PRO A 586 17.12 31.81 14.52
CA PRO A 586 15.80 32.04 13.96
C PRO A 586 15.05 30.74 13.61
#